data_cb7be4d308249a45ce12422cfc871faf
#
_entry.id   cb7be4d308249a45ce12422cfc871faf
#
_cell.length_a   1.000
_cell.length_b   1.000
_cell.length_c   1.000
_cell.angle_alpha   90.00
_cell.angle_beta   90.00
_cell.angle_gamma   90.00
#
_symmetry.space_group_name_H-M   'P 1'
#
loop_
_entity.id
_entity.type
_entity.pdbx_description
1 polymer ?
#
loop_
_entity_poly.entity_id
_entity_poly.type
_entity_poly.pdbx_seq_one_letter_code
_entity_poly.pdbx_strand_id
1 'polypeptide(L)'
;GSAAQHASTAASAASSYPKDSGIQSLASQAASEAAKASSNASAATSAAAVGSSAASDASEQAKTAASADVVASSAASTANSNASAAASATKAGDSKAAAGFSSAASAAASSAKRAEAVASGAASAAASDDSVASSAASAAAGFDKVASAAEGAASSAASAAASSAAAQGTRGGASSSASEAGRASTA
;
A
#
# COMPACT_ATOMS: atom_id res chain seq x y z
N GLY A 1 15.22 6.27 -10.67
CA GLY A 1 14.85 5.06 -11.33
C GLY A 1 15.11 5.06 -12.82
N SER A 2 14.82 3.95 -13.47
CA SER A 2 15.05 3.71 -14.91
C SER A 2 14.31 4.74 -15.80
N ALA A 3 13.10 5.13 -15.45
CA ALA A 3 12.33 6.12 -16.19
C ALA A 3 13.05 7.49 -16.33
N ALA A 4 13.71 7.94 -15.27
CA ALA A 4 14.51 9.17 -15.31
C ALA A 4 15.73 9.05 -16.23
N GLN A 5 16.36 7.87 -16.29
CA GLN A 5 17.46 7.59 -17.24
C GLN A 5 16.96 7.62 -18.68
N HIS A 6 15.79 7.05 -18.96
CA HIS A 6 15.18 7.10 -20.29
C HIS A 6 14.87 8.55 -20.71
N ALA A 7 14.31 9.35 -19.82
CA ALA A 7 14.08 10.77 -20.08
C ALA A 7 15.40 11.53 -20.37
N SER A 8 16.46 11.24 -19.62
CA SER A 8 17.79 11.82 -19.85
C SER A 8 18.38 11.42 -21.20
N THR A 9 18.25 10.15 -21.59
CA THR A 9 18.69 9.66 -22.89
C THR A 9 17.97 10.39 -24.04
N ALA A 10 16.65 10.51 -23.95
CA ALA A 10 15.87 11.22 -24.95
C ALA A 10 16.20 12.71 -25.01
N ALA A 11 16.44 13.35 -23.86
CA ALA A 11 16.85 14.75 -23.78
C ALA A 11 18.23 14.97 -24.41
N SER A 12 19.16 14.03 -24.25
CA SER A 12 20.48 14.09 -24.92
C SER A 12 20.35 14.02 -26.44
N ALA A 13 19.48 13.14 -26.95
CA ALA A 13 19.17 13.08 -28.39
C ALA A 13 18.57 14.41 -28.90
N ALA A 14 17.62 14.99 -28.17
CA ALA A 14 16.99 16.26 -28.49
C ALA A 14 17.97 17.43 -28.48
N SER A 15 18.93 17.44 -27.56
CA SER A 15 19.99 18.46 -27.51
C SER A 15 20.92 18.39 -28.70
N SER A 16 21.20 17.20 -29.21
CA SER A 16 22.03 16.98 -30.38
C SER A 16 21.33 17.45 -31.68
N TYR A 17 20.02 17.40 -31.73
CA TYR A 17 19.20 17.75 -32.89
C TYR A 17 18.09 18.75 -32.55
N PRO A 18 18.42 19.99 -32.17
CA PRO A 18 17.46 20.95 -31.62
C PRO A 18 16.40 21.43 -32.61
N LYS A 19 16.63 21.24 -33.93
CA LYS A 19 15.68 21.62 -34.99
C LYS A 19 14.78 20.46 -35.44
N ASP A 20 14.99 19.25 -34.94
CA ASP A 20 14.17 18.09 -35.28
C ASP A 20 12.96 18.01 -34.34
N SER A 21 11.79 18.40 -34.84
CA SER A 21 10.56 18.39 -34.06
C SER A 21 10.12 16.99 -33.64
N GLY A 22 10.47 15.95 -34.40
CA GLY A 22 10.17 14.57 -34.04
C GLY A 22 10.96 14.11 -32.81
N ILE A 23 12.26 14.37 -32.80
CA ILE A 23 13.14 14.05 -31.65
C ILE A 23 12.74 14.88 -30.43
N GLN A 24 12.41 16.15 -30.60
CA GLN A 24 11.92 17.02 -29.51
C GLN A 24 10.60 16.50 -28.90
N SER A 25 9.67 16.04 -29.75
CA SER A 25 8.40 15.46 -29.30
C SER A 25 8.63 14.17 -28.50
N LEU A 26 9.50 13.27 -28.96
CA LEU A 26 9.85 12.02 -28.29
C LEU A 26 10.53 12.28 -26.93
N ALA A 27 11.40 13.28 -26.84
CA ALA A 27 12.03 13.68 -25.58
C ALA A 27 11.01 14.20 -24.57
N SER A 28 10.07 15.03 -25.02
CA SER A 28 8.99 15.55 -24.19
C SER A 28 8.07 14.42 -23.69
N GLN A 29 7.76 13.46 -24.56
CA GLN A 29 6.99 12.29 -24.20
C GLN A 29 7.73 11.43 -23.15
N ALA A 30 9.00 11.13 -23.35
CA ALA A 30 9.81 10.37 -22.39
C ALA A 30 9.85 11.06 -21.01
N ALA A 31 10.00 12.37 -20.97
CA ALA A 31 9.99 13.17 -19.73
C ALA A 31 8.62 13.10 -19.03
N SER A 32 7.53 13.23 -19.77
CA SER A 32 6.18 13.14 -19.24
C SER A 32 5.90 11.76 -18.65
N GLU A 33 6.26 10.69 -19.35
CA GLU A 33 6.06 9.33 -18.87
C GLU A 33 6.96 9.01 -17.65
N ALA A 34 8.19 9.54 -17.61
CA ALA A 34 9.06 9.41 -16.44
C ALA A 34 8.47 10.11 -15.19
N ALA A 35 7.86 11.28 -15.37
CA ALA A 35 7.16 11.97 -14.29
C ALA A 35 5.95 11.18 -13.79
N LYS A 36 5.15 10.60 -14.68
CA LYS A 36 4.03 9.71 -14.32
C LYS A 36 4.51 8.49 -13.55
N ALA A 37 5.57 7.83 -14.00
CA ALA A 37 6.15 6.67 -13.31
C ALA A 37 6.57 7.02 -11.89
N SER A 38 7.27 8.14 -11.70
CA SER A 38 7.71 8.63 -10.39
C SER A 38 6.52 8.94 -9.46
N SER A 39 5.50 9.63 -9.97
CA SER A 39 4.31 9.98 -9.21
C SER A 39 3.56 8.73 -8.75
N ASN A 40 3.34 7.75 -9.64
CA ASN A 40 2.65 6.52 -9.30
C ASN A 40 3.47 5.64 -8.34
N ALA A 41 4.79 5.57 -8.46
CA ALA A 41 5.65 4.87 -7.51
C ALA A 41 5.56 5.48 -6.10
N SER A 42 5.49 6.82 -6.00
CA SER A 42 5.27 7.51 -4.72
C SER A 42 3.89 7.21 -4.14
N ALA A 43 2.85 7.18 -4.99
CA ALA A 43 1.49 6.83 -4.57
C ALA A 43 1.40 5.38 -4.08
N ALA A 44 2.07 4.44 -4.76
CA ALA A 44 2.17 3.04 -4.32
C ALA A 44 2.81 2.92 -2.94
N THR A 45 3.92 3.62 -2.71
CA THR A 45 4.60 3.64 -1.41
C THR A 45 3.70 4.19 -0.30
N SER A 46 2.97 5.28 -0.59
CA SER A 46 2.02 5.87 0.37
C SER A 46 0.86 4.92 0.68
N ALA A 47 0.29 4.26 -0.32
CA ALA A 47 -0.77 3.28 -0.13
C ALA A 47 -0.27 2.07 0.66
N ALA A 48 0.92 1.57 0.39
CA ALA A 48 1.54 0.47 1.15
C ALA A 48 1.77 0.83 2.62
N ALA A 49 2.16 2.07 2.91
CA ALA A 49 2.30 2.56 4.29
C ALA A 49 0.97 2.58 5.03
N VAL A 50 -0.11 3.04 4.39
CA VAL A 50 -1.47 2.99 4.96
C VAL A 50 -1.88 1.55 5.25
N GLY A 51 -1.64 0.63 4.32
CA GLY A 51 -1.93 -0.79 4.50
C GLY A 51 -1.18 -1.41 5.67
N SER A 52 0.10 -1.10 5.82
CA SER A 52 0.92 -1.57 6.95
C SER A 52 0.44 -1.03 8.30
N SER A 53 0.04 0.23 8.36
CA SER A 53 -0.52 0.83 9.57
C SER A 53 -1.83 0.15 9.96
N ALA A 54 -2.77 0.01 9.03
CA ALA A 54 -4.04 -0.63 9.27
C ALA A 54 -3.88 -2.10 9.70
N ALA A 55 -2.97 -2.85 9.10
CA ALA A 55 -2.68 -4.22 9.52
C ALA A 55 -2.10 -4.31 10.95
N SER A 56 -1.30 -3.32 11.34
CA SER A 56 -0.80 -3.21 12.72
C SER A 56 -1.94 -2.95 13.70
N ASP A 57 -2.82 -2.00 13.36
CA ASP A 57 -3.98 -1.65 14.19
C ASP A 57 -4.93 -2.84 14.34
N ALA A 58 -5.20 -3.59 13.26
CA ALA A 58 -5.97 -4.83 13.30
C ALA A 58 -5.36 -5.86 14.26
N SER A 59 -4.05 -6.02 14.25
CA SER A 59 -3.34 -6.91 15.16
C SER A 59 -3.49 -6.51 16.63
N GLU A 60 -3.41 -5.22 16.95
CA GLU A 60 -3.60 -4.70 18.30
C GLU A 60 -5.07 -4.89 18.77
N GLN A 61 -6.04 -4.64 17.90
CA GLN A 61 -7.45 -4.89 18.18
C GLN A 61 -7.72 -6.38 18.42
N ALA A 62 -7.14 -7.28 17.66
CA ALA A 62 -7.25 -8.71 17.86
C ALA A 62 -6.70 -9.17 19.22
N LYS A 63 -5.58 -8.60 19.67
CA LYS A 63 -5.03 -8.85 21.02
C LYS A 63 -5.97 -8.34 22.11
N THR A 64 -6.57 -7.18 21.90
CA THR A 64 -7.56 -6.60 22.82
C THR A 64 -8.78 -7.48 22.93
N ALA A 65 -9.31 -7.98 21.81
CA ALA A 65 -10.43 -8.93 21.80
C ALA A 65 -10.09 -10.20 22.56
N ALA A 66 -8.95 -10.82 22.28
CA ALA A 66 -8.51 -12.04 22.99
C ALA A 66 -8.34 -11.84 24.49
N SER A 67 -7.80 -10.69 24.91
CA SER A 67 -7.66 -10.36 26.33
C SER A 67 -9.02 -10.17 27.00
N ALA A 68 -9.96 -9.53 26.34
CA ALA A 68 -11.32 -9.34 26.84
C ALA A 68 -12.08 -10.66 26.95
N ASP A 69 -11.90 -11.60 26.01
CA ASP A 69 -12.48 -12.95 26.07
C ASP A 69 -12.00 -13.74 27.30
N VAL A 70 -10.70 -13.63 27.64
CA VAL A 70 -10.16 -14.25 28.86
C VAL A 70 -10.83 -13.66 30.11
N VAL A 71 -11.01 -12.33 30.15
CA VAL A 71 -11.71 -11.67 31.28
C VAL A 71 -13.18 -12.10 31.35
N ALA A 72 -13.85 -12.19 30.20
CA ALA A 72 -15.24 -12.64 30.14
C ALA A 72 -15.39 -14.07 30.67
N SER A 73 -14.56 -14.99 30.22
CA SER A 73 -14.54 -16.40 30.64
C SER A 73 -14.27 -16.55 32.15
N SER A 74 -13.32 -15.80 32.68
CA SER A 74 -12.98 -15.79 34.11
C SER A 74 -14.14 -15.23 34.96
N ALA A 75 -14.76 -14.14 34.52
CA ALA A 75 -15.89 -13.56 35.19
C ALA A 75 -17.16 -14.48 35.17
N ALA A 76 -17.39 -15.16 34.05
CA ALA A 76 -18.47 -16.15 33.94
C ALA A 76 -18.24 -17.34 34.86
N SER A 77 -17.02 -17.84 34.96
CA SER A 77 -16.65 -18.89 35.92
C SER A 77 -16.88 -18.48 37.35
N THR A 78 -16.51 -17.24 37.71
CA THR A 78 -16.76 -16.65 39.04
C THR A 78 -18.27 -16.52 39.32
N ALA A 79 -19.07 -16.11 38.35
CA ALA A 79 -20.52 -16.03 38.46
C ALA A 79 -21.13 -17.39 38.75
N ASN A 80 -20.72 -18.43 38.03
CA ASN A 80 -21.20 -19.80 38.23
C ASN A 80 -20.81 -20.36 39.60
N SER A 81 -19.58 -20.11 40.06
CA SER A 81 -19.13 -20.52 41.40
C SER A 81 -19.97 -19.84 42.52
N ASN A 82 -20.20 -18.56 42.40
CA ASN A 82 -21.04 -17.82 43.35
C ASN A 82 -22.51 -18.29 43.32
N ALA A 83 -23.06 -18.58 42.16
CA ALA A 83 -24.41 -19.12 42.01
C ALA A 83 -24.53 -20.49 42.72
N SER A 84 -23.53 -21.37 42.57
CA SER A 84 -23.47 -22.65 43.27
C SER A 84 -23.37 -22.50 44.78
N ALA A 85 -22.56 -21.54 45.25
CA ALA A 85 -22.45 -21.20 46.68
C ALA A 85 -23.76 -20.66 47.23
N ALA A 86 -24.49 -19.80 46.51
CA ALA A 86 -25.79 -19.31 46.86
C ALA A 86 -26.80 -20.44 47.02
N ALA A 87 -26.84 -21.39 46.11
CA ALA A 87 -27.71 -22.57 46.19
C ALA A 87 -27.40 -23.45 47.42
N SER A 88 -26.11 -23.61 47.73
CA SER A 88 -25.69 -24.37 48.94
C SER A 88 -26.07 -23.66 50.23
N ALA A 89 -25.89 -22.35 50.31
CA ALA A 89 -26.30 -21.55 51.49
C ALA A 89 -27.81 -21.56 51.69
N THR A 90 -28.60 -21.53 50.62
CA THR A 90 -30.07 -21.66 50.68
C THR A 90 -30.46 -23.01 51.24
N LYS A 91 -29.82 -24.11 50.82
CA LYS A 91 -30.09 -25.45 51.38
C LYS A 91 -29.73 -25.55 52.87
N ALA A 92 -28.71 -24.85 53.31
CA ALA A 92 -28.30 -24.78 54.71
C ALA A 92 -29.18 -23.87 55.59
N GLY A 93 -30.14 -23.12 55.00
CA GLY A 93 -30.98 -22.16 55.69
C GLY A 93 -30.31 -20.80 55.97
N ASP A 94 -29.12 -20.57 55.47
CA ASP A 94 -28.42 -19.29 55.63
C ASP A 94 -28.83 -18.28 54.54
N SER A 95 -29.91 -17.62 54.76
CA SER A 95 -30.49 -16.62 53.84
C SER A 95 -29.56 -15.43 53.61
N LYS A 96 -28.74 -15.04 54.58
CA LYS A 96 -27.83 -13.89 54.46
C LYS A 96 -26.64 -14.25 53.55
N ALA A 97 -26.05 -15.42 53.75
CA ALA A 97 -24.99 -15.90 52.87
C ALA A 97 -25.51 -16.12 51.45
N ALA A 98 -26.68 -16.72 51.28
CA ALA A 98 -27.31 -16.92 49.98
C ALA A 98 -27.53 -15.63 49.23
N ALA A 99 -28.02 -14.56 49.88
CA ALA A 99 -28.18 -13.24 49.27
C ALA A 99 -26.84 -12.61 48.87
N GLY A 100 -25.81 -12.75 49.70
CA GLY A 100 -24.45 -12.27 49.41
C GLY A 100 -23.87 -12.93 48.16
N PHE A 101 -23.92 -14.26 48.07
CA PHE A 101 -23.45 -14.99 46.90
C PHE A 101 -24.28 -14.70 45.65
N SER A 102 -25.58 -14.51 45.74
CA SER A 102 -26.44 -14.12 44.62
C SER A 102 -26.05 -12.74 44.06
N SER A 103 -25.76 -11.78 44.93
CA SER A 103 -25.26 -10.47 44.54
C SER A 103 -23.91 -10.55 43.85
N ALA A 104 -22.99 -11.34 44.40
CA ALA A 104 -21.67 -11.54 43.81
C ALA A 104 -21.76 -12.24 42.44
N ALA A 105 -22.65 -13.22 42.29
CA ALA A 105 -22.89 -13.87 40.99
C ALA A 105 -23.41 -12.88 39.94
N SER A 106 -24.37 -12.04 40.33
CA SER A 106 -24.93 -11.01 39.43
C SER A 106 -23.89 -9.97 39.01
N ALA A 107 -23.04 -9.54 39.93
CA ALA A 107 -21.95 -8.62 39.64
C ALA A 107 -20.92 -9.23 38.68
N ALA A 108 -20.52 -10.49 38.89
CA ALA A 108 -19.60 -11.22 38.01
C ALA A 108 -20.21 -11.45 36.64
N ALA A 109 -21.46 -11.82 36.53
CA ALA A 109 -22.18 -11.96 35.26
C ALA A 109 -22.25 -10.65 34.47
N SER A 110 -22.45 -9.52 35.18
CA SER A 110 -22.43 -8.20 34.55
C SER A 110 -21.03 -7.83 34.05
N SER A 111 -19.97 -8.25 34.75
CA SER A 111 -18.59 -8.05 34.32
C SER A 111 -18.26 -8.90 33.09
N ALA A 112 -18.72 -10.15 33.03
CA ALA A 112 -18.57 -11.00 31.86
C ALA A 112 -19.20 -10.37 30.62
N LYS A 113 -20.46 -9.91 30.73
CA LYS A 113 -21.15 -9.24 29.59
C LYS A 113 -20.42 -7.98 29.11
N ARG A 114 -19.85 -7.19 30.02
CA ARG A 114 -19.04 -6.01 29.61
C ARG A 114 -17.79 -6.41 28.89
N ALA A 115 -17.10 -7.45 29.33
CA ALA A 115 -15.92 -7.97 28.67
C ALA A 115 -16.23 -8.55 27.27
N GLU A 116 -17.33 -9.30 27.14
CA GLU A 116 -17.85 -9.78 25.85
C GLU A 116 -18.15 -8.63 24.87
N ALA A 117 -18.73 -7.53 25.37
CA ALA A 117 -18.97 -6.36 24.52
C ALA A 117 -17.68 -5.69 24.06
N VAL A 118 -16.65 -5.62 24.91
CA VAL A 118 -15.32 -5.13 24.53
C VAL A 118 -14.69 -6.06 23.50
N ALA A 119 -14.73 -7.37 23.68
CA ALA A 119 -14.19 -8.35 22.74
C ALA A 119 -14.84 -8.22 21.36
N SER A 120 -16.18 -8.16 21.34
CA SER A 120 -16.95 -7.99 20.10
C SER A 120 -16.63 -6.66 19.38
N GLY A 121 -16.53 -5.57 20.14
CA GLY A 121 -16.16 -4.26 19.59
C GLY A 121 -14.75 -4.27 18.99
N ALA A 122 -13.78 -4.83 19.70
CA ALA A 122 -12.41 -4.95 19.22
C ALA A 122 -12.29 -5.87 18.00
N ALA A 123 -13.01 -6.99 17.97
CA ALA A 123 -13.06 -7.87 16.81
C ALA A 123 -13.64 -7.18 15.56
N SER A 124 -14.68 -6.37 15.76
CA SER A 124 -15.27 -5.58 14.66
C SER A 124 -14.31 -4.50 14.14
N ALA A 125 -13.57 -3.84 15.04
CA ALA A 125 -12.55 -2.87 14.67
C ALA A 125 -11.41 -3.55 13.87
N ALA A 126 -10.91 -4.70 14.32
CA ALA A 126 -9.91 -5.47 13.62
C ALA A 126 -10.34 -5.83 12.19
N ALA A 127 -11.59 -6.29 12.01
CA ALA A 127 -12.10 -6.61 10.67
C ALA A 127 -12.22 -5.38 9.77
N SER A 128 -12.53 -4.21 10.34
CA SER A 128 -12.53 -2.94 9.59
C SER A 128 -11.12 -2.56 9.13
N ASP A 129 -10.14 -2.65 10.03
CA ASP A 129 -8.75 -2.33 9.75
C ASP A 129 -8.16 -3.30 8.70
N ASP A 130 -8.48 -4.60 8.77
CA ASP A 130 -8.10 -5.58 7.74
C ASP A 130 -8.68 -5.25 6.37
N SER A 131 -9.90 -4.72 6.31
CA SER A 131 -10.52 -4.25 5.07
C SER A 131 -9.78 -3.04 4.50
N VAL A 132 -9.37 -2.09 5.36
CA VAL A 132 -8.55 -0.94 4.95
C VAL A 132 -7.19 -1.40 4.45
N ALA A 133 -6.52 -2.33 5.14
CA ALA A 133 -5.24 -2.90 4.74
C ALA A 133 -5.33 -3.57 3.36
N SER A 134 -6.36 -4.37 3.12
CA SER A 134 -6.60 -5.04 1.83
C SER A 134 -6.86 -4.06 0.70
N SER A 135 -7.65 -3.02 0.96
CA SER A 135 -7.94 -1.96 -0.02
C SER A 135 -6.68 -1.16 -0.37
N ALA A 136 -5.87 -0.82 0.63
CA ALA A 136 -4.60 -0.11 0.44
C ALA A 136 -3.59 -0.96 -0.34
N ALA A 137 -3.49 -2.26 -0.07
CA ALA A 137 -2.65 -3.17 -0.83
C ALA A 137 -3.07 -3.27 -2.31
N SER A 138 -4.37 -3.32 -2.57
CA SER A 138 -4.92 -3.32 -3.93
C SER A 138 -4.63 -2.01 -4.67
N ALA A 139 -4.73 -0.88 -3.97
CA ALA A 139 -4.39 0.43 -4.53
C ALA A 139 -2.89 0.53 -4.85
N ALA A 140 -2.03 0.09 -3.95
CA ALA A 140 -0.58 0.04 -4.16
C ALA A 140 -0.22 -0.77 -5.41
N ALA A 141 -0.78 -1.98 -5.55
CA ALA A 141 -0.56 -2.82 -6.72
C ALA A 141 -1.09 -2.18 -8.02
N GLY A 142 -2.18 -1.40 -7.94
CA GLY A 142 -2.69 -0.61 -9.06
C GLY A 142 -1.71 0.47 -9.50
N PHE A 143 -1.17 1.24 -8.56
CA PHE A 143 -0.18 2.28 -8.84
C PHE A 143 1.12 1.69 -9.40
N ASP A 144 1.59 0.55 -8.89
CA ASP A 144 2.79 -0.12 -9.39
C ASP A 144 2.63 -0.56 -10.85
N LYS A 145 1.46 -1.06 -11.24
CA LYS A 145 1.16 -1.38 -12.64
C LYS A 145 1.22 -0.16 -13.55
N VAL A 146 0.64 0.97 -13.10
CA VAL A 146 0.66 2.22 -13.86
C VAL A 146 2.09 2.77 -13.96
N ALA A 147 2.86 2.72 -12.87
CA ALA A 147 4.26 3.12 -12.86
C ALA A 147 5.09 2.29 -13.85
N SER A 148 4.94 0.98 -13.85
CA SER A 148 5.64 0.07 -14.77
C SER A 148 5.27 0.32 -16.23
N ALA A 149 3.99 0.57 -16.52
CA ALA A 149 3.55 0.92 -17.88
C ALA A 149 4.15 2.25 -18.36
N ALA A 150 4.20 3.25 -17.48
CA ALA A 150 4.81 4.54 -17.77
C ALA A 150 6.34 4.44 -17.97
N GLU A 151 7.03 3.58 -17.21
CA GLU A 151 8.44 3.27 -17.45
C GLU A 151 8.68 2.64 -18.83
N GLY A 152 7.82 1.70 -19.22
CA GLY A 152 7.87 1.08 -20.55
C GLY A 152 7.66 2.10 -21.69
N ALA A 153 6.71 3.01 -21.51
CA ALA A 153 6.46 4.09 -22.47
C ALA A 153 7.63 5.07 -22.56
N ALA A 154 8.23 5.45 -21.44
CA ALA A 154 9.43 6.30 -21.40
C ALA A 154 10.61 5.63 -22.10
N SER A 155 10.83 4.34 -21.88
CA SER A 155 11.86 3.54 -22.55
C SER A 155 11.66 3.50 -24.06
N SER A 156 10.43 3.27 -24.52
CA SER A 156 10.09 3.23 -25.94
C SER A 156 10.32 4.58 -26.61
N ALA A 157 9.91 5.67 -26.00
CA ALA A 157 10.12 7.02 -26.51
C ALA A 157 11.61 7.39 -26.54
N ALA A 158 12.39 7.01 -25.53
CA ALA A 158 13.83 7.24 -25.49
C ALA A 158 14.56 6.47 -26.58
N SER A 159 14.21 5.21 -26.81
CA SER A 159 14.77 4.37 -27.86
C SER A 159 14.46 4.92 -29.25
N ALA A 160 13.24 5.38 -29.48
CA ALA A 160 12.82 6.02 -30.72
C ALA A 160 13.60 7.33 -30.99
N ALA A 161 13.77 8.16 -29.94
CA ALA A 161 14.56 9.39 -30.04
C ALA A 161 16.03 9.12 -30.38
N ALA A 162 16.65 8.14 -29.71
CA ALA A 162 18.03 7.73 -29.96
C ALA A 162 18.22 7.17 -31.38
N SER A 163 17.30 6.33 -31.85
CA SER A 163 17.33 5.76 -33.21
C SER A 163 17.17 6.85 -34.27
N SER A 164 16.28 7.80 -34.07
CA SER A 164 16.09 8.94 -34.96
C SER A 164 17.34 9.82 -35.03
N ALA A 165 17.98 10.08 -33.88
CA ALA A 165 19.21 10.83 -33.80
C ALA A 165 20.38 10.11 -34.55
N ALA A 166 20.52 8.80 -34.39
CA ALA A 166 21.52 8.00 -35.09
C ALA A 166 21.33 8.04 -36.60
N ALA A 167 20.08 7.92 -37.08
CA ALA A 167 19.76 8.00 -38.50
C ALA A 167 20.11 9.37 -39.11
N GLN A 168 19.96 10.44 -38.36
CA GLN A 168 20.35 11.80 -38.80
C GLN A 168 21.87 11.95 -38.83
N GLY A 169 22.58 11.39 -37.84
CA GLY A 169 24.05 11.40 -37.83
C GLY A 169 24.66 10.72 -39.06
N THR A 170 24.12 9.57 -39.48
CA THR A 170 24.57 8.86 -40.68
C THR A 170 24.28 9.63 -41.97
N ARG A 171 23.12 10.29 -42.07
CA ARG A 171 22.79 11.14 -43.23
C ARG A 171 23.72 12.36 -43.34
N GLY A 172 24.04 13.01 -42.22
CA GLY A 172 24.97 14.12 -42.15
C GLY A 172 26.38 13.72 -42.55
N GLY A 173 26.87 12.57 -42.11
CA GLY A 173 28.16 12.01 -42.50
C GLY A 173 28.25 11.67 -43.98
N ALA A 174 27.18 11.08 -44.55
CA ALA A 174 27.14 10.73 -45.96
C ALA A 174 27.12 11.98 -46.87
N SER A 175 26.42 13.05 -46.47
CA SER A 175 26.40 14.30 -47.26
C SER A 175 27.72 15.07 -47.18
N SER A 176 28.46 15.02 -46.07
CA SER A 176 29.80 15.63 -45.97
C SER A 176 30.83 14.88 -46.80
N SER A 177 30.83 13.55 -46.80
CA SER A 177 31.73 12.74 -47.62
C SER A 177 31.46 12.88 -49.12
N ALA A 178 30.20 12.99 -49.53
CA ALA A 178 29.83 13.27 -50.92
C ALA A 178 30.29 14.67 -51.39
N SER A 179 30.25 15.67 -50.51
CA SER A 179 30.72 17.03 -50.76
C SER A 179 32.25 17.10 -50.90
N GLU A 180 32.99 16.32 -50.09
CA GLU A 180 34.46 16.21 -50.20
C GLU A 180 34.88 15.47 -51.45
N ALA A 181 34.19 14.37 -51.80
CA ALA A 181 34.45 13.64 -53.04
C ALA A 181 34.19 14.52 -54.31
N GLY A 182 33.13 15.35 -54.25
CA GLY A 182 32.85 16.31 -55.32
C GLY A 182 33.91 17.39 -55.47
N ARG A 183 34.56 17.85 -54.42
CA ARG A 183 35.66 18.82 -54.45
C ARG A 183 36.98 18.20 -54.95
N ALA A 184 37.26 16.96 -54.60
CA ALA A 184 38.44 16.24 -55.06
C ALA A 184 38.39 15.91 -56.57
N SER A 185 37.19 15.81 -57.16
CA SER A 185 37.01 15.55 -58.62
C SER A 185 37.10 16.78 -59.48
N THR A 186 37.14 18.00 -58.90
CA THR A 186 37.25 19.28 -59.67
C THR A 186 38.64 19.93 -59.57
N ALA A 187 39.63 19.30 -58.96
CA ALA A 187 41.01 19.72 -58.87
C ALA A 187 41.88 18.84 -59.75
#